data_e5082fab91d4269477590057677a933d
#
_entry.id   e5082fab91d4269477590057677a933d
#
_cell.length_a   1.000
_cell.length_b   1.000
_cell.length_c   1.000
_cell.angle_alpha   90.00
_cell.angle_beta   90.00
_cell.angle_gamma   90.00
#
_symmetry.space_group_name_H-M   'P 1'
#
loop_
_entity.id
_entity.type
_entity.pdbx_description
1 polymer ?
#
loop_
_entity_poly.entity_id
_entity_poly.type
_entity_poly.pdbx_seq_one_letter_code
_entity_poly.pdbx_strand_id
1 'polypeptide(L)'
;DRLGAEILPFESRHFGASYPYGNKIEALLALPEGEPFVFFDSDTLITGDLARVPFDFDRPTASLRREGTWPKIELYGPGYEEIWGALYTRFGLDFETSQDPDWPREYWQRYLYFNAGFFFYRCPRVMGQRLLDYALSIRDDPPAPLVCQSLDPWLDQVALPLVIRSLGGGKRTLPEGLLDGAVSCHYRLLPLLYARESDRVVEVLEEVTAPNWIK
;
A
#
# COMPACT_ATOMS: atom_id res chain seq x y z
N ASP A 1 5.54 27.62 -0.35
CA ASP A 1 4.53 27.74 -1.37
C ASP A 1 3.17 28.16 -0.78
N ARG A 2 2.12 28.35 -1.62
CA ARG A 2 0.81 28.87 -1.22
C ARG A 2 0.07 27.91 -0.27
N LEU A 3 0.39 26.62 -0.29
CA LEU A 3 -0.27 25.58 0.53
C LEU A 3 0.57 25.16 1.73
N GLY A 4 1.77 25.72 1.91
CA GLY A 4 2.72 25.29 2.94
C GLY A 4 3.34 23.92 2.66
N ALA A 5 3.17 23.38 1.44
CA ALA A 5 3.76 22.11 1.05
C ALA A 5 5.24 22.27 0.69
N GLU A 6 6.05 21.33 1.11
CA GLU A 6 7.45 21.23 0.74
C GLU A 6 7.63 20.20 -0.38
N ILE A 7 8.46 20.54 -1.37
CA ILE A 7 8.80 19.62 -2.46
C ILE A 7 10.21 19.09 -2.18
N LEU A 8 10.30 17.79 -1.92
CA LEU A 8 11.54 17.07 -1.70
C LEU A 8 11.88 16.24 -2.95
N PRO A 9 12.71 16.73 -3.86
CA PRO A 9 13.14 15.97 -5.01
C PRO A 9 14.07 14.82 -4.59
N PHE A 10 13.92 13.66 -5.23
CA PHE A 10 14.81 12.53 -5.05
C PHE A 10 15.12 11.87 -6.40
N GLU A 11 16.21 11.12 -6.46
CA GLU A 11 16.62 10.37 -7.63
C GLU A 11 16.29 8.88 -7.42
N SER A 12 15.48 8.32 -8.29
CA SER A 12 15.20 6.88 -8.28
C SER A 12 16.37 6.10 -8.87
N ARG A 13 16.93 5.17 -8.10
CA ARG A 13 18.12 4.39 -8.46
C ARG A 13 17.83 2.94 -8.81
N HIS A 14 16.77 2.38 -8.25
CA HIS A 14 16.47 0.95 -8.34
C HIS A 14 15.30 0.64 -9.25
N PHE A 15 14.34 1.55 -9.37
CA PHE A 15 13.11 1.34 -10.11
C PHE A 15 12.98 2.24 -11.34
N GLY A 16 13.11 3.55 -11.17
CA GLY A 16 13.10 4.54 -12.25
C GLY A 16 11.92 4.39 -13.21
N ALA A 17 12.18 4.49 -14.50
CA ALA A 17 11.17 4.36 -15.53
C ALA A 17 10.71 2.91 -15.78
N SER A 18 11.50 1.91 -15.36
CA SER A 18 11.17 0.50 -15.56
C SER A 18 10.06 0.01 -14.62
N TYR A 19 9.93 0.62 -13.45
CA TYR A 19 8.87 0.34 -12.49
C TYR A 19 8.49 1.62 -11.72
N PRO A 20 7.69 2.53 -12.31
CA PRO A 20 7.36 3.83 -11.70
C PRO A 20 6.68 3.73 -10.33
N TYR A 21 5.93 2.66 -10.08
CA TYR A 21 5.29 2.42 -8.79
C TYR A 21 6.29 2.24 -7.63
N GLY A 22 7.51 1.79 -7.93
CA GLY A 22 8.61 1.68 -6.96
C GLY A 22 9.15 3.01 -6.46
N ASN A 23 8.88 4.11 -7.17
CA ASN A 23 9.30 5.45 -6.75
C ASN A 23 8.76 5.82 -5.37
N LYS A 24 7.55 5.37 -4.99
CA LYS A 24 7.01 5.58 -3.63
C LYS A 24 7.86 4.93 -2.54
N ILE A 25 8.53 3.81 -2.85
CA ILE A 25 9.44 3.12 -1.92
C ILE A 25 10.71 3.97 -1.70
N GLU A 26 11.33 4.41 -2.79
CA GLU A 26 12.57 5.20 -2.73
C GLU A 26 12.33 6.60 -2.18
N ALA A 27 11.16 7.20 -2.42
CA ALA A 27 10.78 8.50 -1.87
C ALA A 27 10.83 8.54 -0.33
N LEU A 28 10.49 7.43 0.34
CA LEU A 28 10.55 7.34 1.80
C LEU A 28 11.98 7.54 2.36
N LEU A 29 13.00 7.17 1.58
CA LEU A 29 14.40 7.33 1.97
C LEU A 29 14.88 8.78 1.92
N ALA A 30 14.17 9.65 1.19
CA ALA A 30 14.45 11.09 1.13
C ALA A 30 13.85 11.87 2.31
N LEU A 31 12.90 11.27 3.04
CA LEU A 31 12.25 11.91 4.18
C LEU A 31 13.16 11.95 5.43
N PRO A 32 12.90 12.88 6.39
CA PRO A 32 13.61 12.94 7.65
C PRO A 32 13.53 11.60 8.42
N GLU A 33 14.62 11.26 9.11
CA GLU A 33 14.67 10.08 9.96
C GLU A 33 14.00 10.34 11.30
N GLY A 34 13.25 9.33 11.80
CA GLY A 34 12.66 9.36 13.13
C GLY A 34 11.38 10.19 13.27
N GLU A 35 10.86 10.77 12.19
CA GLU A 35 9.59 11.48 12.21
C GLU A 35 8.46 10.55 11.75
N PRO A 36 7.35 10.44 12.51
CA PRO A 36 6.18 9.69 12.06
C PRO A 36 5.60 10.26 10.77
N PHE A 37 5.17 9.39 9.88
CA PHE A 37 4.61 9.78 8.59
C PHE A 37 3.35 9.00 8.25
N VAL A 38 2.51 9.61 7.41
CA VAL A 38 1.43 8.96 6.67
C VAL A 38 1.66 9.23 5.19
N PHE A 39 1.75 8.17 4.42
CA PHE A 39 1.83 8.24 2.96
C PHE A 39 0.43 8.15 2.36
N PHE A 40 0.17 8.95 1.33
CA PHE A 40 -0.98 8.82 0.45
C PHE A 40 -0.52 8.88 -1.00
N ASP A 41 -1.12 8.04 -1.86
CA ASP A 41 -0.96 8.18 -3.30
C ASP A 41 -1.58 9.52 -3.78
N SER A 42 -1.03 10.09 -4.84
CA SER A 42 -1.41 11.42 -5.35
C SER A 42 -2.87 11.51 -5.86
N ASP A 43 -3.49 10.38 -6.12
CA ASP A 43 -4.90 10.22 -6.48
C ASP A 43 -5.79 9.92 -5.27
N THR A 44 -5.46 10.51 -4.12
CA THR A 44 -6.24 10.45 -2.88
C THR A 44 -6.86 11.79 -2.55
N LEU A 45 -8.16 11.79 -2.25
CA LEU A 45 -8.88 12.93 -1.67
C LEU A 45 -8.98 12.78 -0.15
N ILE A 46 -8.71 13.86 0.58
CA ILE A 46 -8.95 13.93 2.02
C ILE A 46 -10.36 14.49 2.22
N THR A 47 -11.26 13.68 2.76
CA THR A 47 -12.69 13.97 2.91
C THR A 47 -13.11 14.27 4.34
N GLY A 48 -12.17 14.07 5.29
CA GLY A 48 -12.41 14.28 6.72
C GLY A 48 -11.17 14.79 7.46
N ASP A 49 -11.27 14.86 8.77
CA ASP A 49 -10.22 15.39 9.66
C ASP A 49 -9.17 14.31 10.00
N LEU A 50 -8.01 14.39 9.35
CA LEU A 50 -6.88 13.48 9.59
C LEU A 50 -6.35 13.55 11.04
N ALA A 51 -6.49 14.69 11.74
CA ALA A 51 -6.01 14.82 13.11
C ALA A 51 -6.81 13.96 14.11
N ARG A 52 -7.99 13.49 13.72
CA ARG A 52 -8.83 12.60 14.53
C ARG A 52 -8.59 11.12 14.27
N VAL A 53 -7.76 10.78 13.30
CA VAL A 53 -7.42 9.38 13.01
C VAL A 53 -6.52 8.87 14.13
N PRO A 54 -6.87 7.75 14.80
CA PRO A 54 -6.08 7.19 15.90
C PRO A 54 -4.90 6.39 15.37
N PHE A 55 -3.91 7.07 14.76
CA PHE A 55 -2.71 6.42 14.26
C PHE A 55 -1.89 5.80 15.37
N ASP A 56 -1.65 4.50 15.30
CA ASP A 56 -0.64 3.81 16.10
C ASP A 56 0.62 3.65 15.23
N PHE A 57 1.50 4.66 15.27
CA PHE A 57 2.71 4.68 14.44
C PHE A 57 3.72 3.56 14.77
N ASP A 58 3.58 2.88 15.89
CA ASP A 58 4.39 1.70 16.22
C ASP A 58 3.85 0.41 15.58
N ARG A 59 2.59 0.41 15.16
CA ARG A 59 1.91 -0.73 14.55
C ARG A 59 1.33 -0.35 13.18
N PRO A 60 2.17 -0.36 12.12
CA PRO A 60 1.75 0.11 10.80
C PRO A 60 0.61 -0.72 10.21
N THR A 61 -0.17 -0.09 9.36
CA THR A 61 -1.13 -0.72 8.45
C THR A 61 -1.16 0.03 7.12
N ALA A 62 -1.94 -0.47 6.18
CA ALA A 62 -2.16 0.16 4.88
C ALA A 62 -3.59 -0.08 4.40
N SER A 63 -3.94 0.43 3.21
CA SER A 63 -5.28 0.29 2.65
C SER A 63 -5.67 -1.19 2.46
N LEU A 64 -6.82 -1.55 3.00
CA LEU A 64 -7.44 -2.87 2.80
C LEU A 64 -8.31 -2.93 1.54
N ARG A 65 -8.56 -1.78 0.90
CA ARG A 65 -9.42 -1.69 -0.28
C ARG A 65 -8.71 -2.26 -1.51
N ARG A 66 -9.19 -3.39 -2.00
CA ARG A 66 -8.64 -4.06 -3.19
C ARG A 66 -9.36 -3.62 -4.47
N GLU A 67 -8.60 -3.46 -5.55
CA GLU A 67 -9.14 -3.23 -6.89
C GLU A 67 -8.74 -4.32 -7.89
N GLY A 68 -7.71 -5.05 -7.60
CA GLY A 68 -7.24 -6.21 -8.35
C GLY A 68 -6.83 -7.32 -7.40
N THR A 69 -6.52 -8.47 -7.94
CA THR A 69 -6.04 -9.61 -7.16
C THR A 69 -4.63 -9.99 -7.58
N TRP A 70 -3.77 -10.08 -6.61
CA TRP A 70 -2.49 -10.75 -6.72
C TRP A 70 -2.38 -11.74 -5.54
N PRO A 71 -1.81 -12.92 -5.72
CA PRO A 71 -1.32 -13.52 -6.96
C PRO A 71 -2.47 -13.93 -7.90
N LYS A 72 -2.15 -14.09 -9.18
CA LYS A 72 -3.05 -14.70 -10.14
C LYS A 72 -2.92 -16.21 -10.05
N ILE A 73 -3.98 -16.88 -9.61
CA ILE A 73 -3.98 -18.34 -9.48
C ILE A 73 -4.28 -18.98 -10.83
N GLU A 74 -3.31 -19.73 -11.33
CA GLU A 74 -3.44 -20.52 -12.55
C GLU A 74 -3.93 -21.95 -12.23
N LEU A 75 -4.63 -22.59 -13.17
CA LEU A 75 -5.31 -23.87 -12.94
C LEU A 75 -4.39 -24.99 -12.41
N TYR A 76 -3.14 -25.02 -12.84
CA TYR A 76 -2.12 -26.00 -12.42
C TYR A 76 -0.91 -25.35 -11.74
N GLY A 77 -1.03 -24.09 -11.37
CA GLY A 77 0.02 -23.34 -10.68
C GLY A 77 -0.08 -23.43 -9.17
N PRO A 78 0.87 -22.79 -8.47
CA PRO A 78 0.84 -22.65 -7.03
C PRO A 78 -0.40 -21.91 -6.55
N GLY A 79 -0.97 -22.33 -5.41
CA GLY A 79 -2.10 -21.67 -4.77
C GLY A 79 -1.68 -20.48 -3.89
N TYR A 80 -2.67 -19.82 -3.30
CA TYR A 80 -2.43 -18.69 -2.38
C TYR A 80 -1.54 -19.10 -1.20
N GLU A 81 -1.81 -20.25 -0.59
CA GLU A 81 -1.06 -20.73 0.58
C GLU A 81 0.41 -20.97 0.23
N GLU A 82 0.69 -21.58 -0.90
CA GLU A 82 2.06 -21.86 -1.34
C GLU A 82 2.83 -20.56 -1.67
N ILE A 83 2.21 -19.64 -2.40
CA ILE A 83 2.82 -18.37 -2.81
C ILE A 83 3.13 -17.50 -1.59
N TRP A 84 2.13 -17.25 -0.73
CA TRP A 84 2.32 -16.42 0.45
C TRP A 84 3.22 -17.09 1.48
N GLY A 85 3.09 -18.41 1.69
CA GLY A 85 3.96 -19.17 2.59
C GLY A 85 5.42 -19.10 2.19
N ALA A 86 5.74 -19.18 0.88
CA ALA A 86 7.10 -19.02 0.38
C ALA A 86 7.67 -17.62 0.64
N LEU A 87 6.86 -16.57 0.46
CA LEU A 87 7.25 -15.19 0.75
C LEU A 87 7.51 -14.97 2.25
N TYR A 88 6.63 -15.45 3.10
CA TYR A 88 6.82 -15.34 4.57
C TYR A 88 8.06 -16.11 5.03
N THR A 89 8.28 -17.33 4.51
CA THR A 89 9.45 -18.14 4.80
C THR A 89 10.75 -17.45 4.39
N ARG A 90 10.78 -16.80 3.20
CA ARG A 90 11.94 -16.05 2.71
C ARG A 90 12.43 -14.99 3.68
N PHE A 91 11.50 -14.31 4.35
CA PHE A 91 11.81 -13.22 5.28
C PHE A 91 11.74 -13.64 6.76
N GLY A 92 11.61 -14.93 7.05
CA GLY A 92 11.55 -15.44 8.42
C GLY A 92 10.35 -14.92 9.23
N LEU A 93 9.22 -14.67 8.56
CA LEU A 93 8.01 -14.12 9.16
C LEU A 93 7.03 -15.23 9.55
N ASP A 94 6.25 -14.99 10.60
CA ASP A 94 5.20 -15.89 11.04
C ASP A 94 4.01 -15.83 10.08
N PHE A 95 3.88 -16.86 9.25
CA PHE A 95 2.82 -17.00 8.26
C PHE A 95 1.48 -17.35 8.89
N GLU A 96 1.46 -18.23 9.89
CA GLU A 96 0.21 -18.72 10.48
C GLU A 96 -0.59 -17.58 11.14
N THR A 97 0.06 -16.74 11.92
CA THR A 97 -0.61 -15.61 12.58
C THR A 97 -0.96 -14.44 11.65
N SER A 98 -0.51 -14.49 10.39
CA SER A 98 -0.87 -13.49 9.37
C SER A 98 -2.18 -13.80 8.67
N GLN A 99 -2.65 -15.04 8.76
CA GLN A 99 -3.83 -15.54 8.07
C GLN A 99 -5.10 -15.20 8.84
N ASP A 100 -6.21 -15.08 8.12
CA ASP A 100 -7.56 -14.96 8.66
C ASP A 100 -8.24 -16.34 8.62
N PRO A 101 -8.39 -17.03 9.77
CA PRO A 101 -8.92 -18.39 9.80
C PRO A 101 -10.40 -18.49 9.40
N ASP A 102 -11.13 -17.37 9.36
CA ASP A 102 -12.55 -17.35 8.96
C ASP A 102 -12.75 -17.66 7.48
N TRP A 103 -11.66 -17.59 6.68
CA TRP A 103 -11.68 -17.85 5.25
C TRP A 103 -10.98 -19.17 4.88
N PRO A 104 -11.46 -19.89 3.83
CA PRO A 104 -10.81 -21.11 3.34
C PRO A 104 -9.36 -20.87 2.89
N ARG A 105 -8.54 -21.95 2.92
CA ARG A 105 -7.10 -21.84 2.59
C ARG A 105 -6.82 -21.26 1.23
N GLU A 106 -7.54 -21.66 0.19
CA GLU A 106 -7.33 -21.15 -1.17
C GLU A 106 -8.29 -20.00 -1.52
N TYR A 107 -8.59 -19.16 -0.52
CA TYR A 107 -9.39 -17.97 -0.73
C TYR A 107 -8.60 -16.71 -0.39
N TRP A 108 -8.63 -15.75 -1.30
CA TRP A 108 -7.78 -14.56 -1.24
C TRP A 108 -7.94 -13.71 0.03
N GLN A 109 -9.11 -13.68 0.66
CA GLN A 109 -9.34 -12.90 1.89
C GLN A 109 -8.64 -13.48 3.13
N ARG A 110 -8.22 -14.74 3.07
CA ARG A 110 -7.45 -15.36 4.15
C ARG A 110 -6.07 -14.70 4.32
N TYR A 111 -5.48 -14.21 3.25
CA TYR A 111 -4.10 -13.74 3.23
C TYR A 111 -4.01 -12.24 3.41
N LEU A 112 -3.06 -11.80 4.23
CA LEU A 112 -2.81 -10.38 4.43
C LEU A 112 -2.32 -9.76 3.12
N TYR A 113 -3.08 -8.80 2.63
CA TYR A 113 -2.77 -8.05 1.43
C TYR A 113 -3.24 -6.61 1.60
N PHE A 114 -2.41 -5.67 1.14
CA PHE A 114 -2.72 -4.26 1.17
C PHE A 114 -2.60 -3.64 -0.22
N ASN A 115 -3.48 -2.70 -0.50
CA ASN A 115 -3.22 -1.71 -1.53
C ASN A 115 -2.29 -0.63 -0.97
N ALA A 116 -1.36 -0.14 -1.78
CA ALA A 116 -0.39 0.86 -1.35
C ALA A 116 -0.89 2.31 -1.48
N GLY A 117 -2.22 2.54 -1.48
CA GLY A 117 -2.83 3.87 -1.57
C GLY A 117 -2.62 4.74 -0.34
N PHE A 118 -2.52 4.14 0.84
CA PHE A 118 -1.97 4.75 2.05
C PHE A 118 -1.23 3.72 2.89
N PHE A 119 -0.27 4.18 3.65
CA PHE A 119 0.37 3.46 4.75
C PHE A 119 1.07 4.45 5.69
N PHE A 120 1.42 4.03 6.89
CA PHE A 120 2.08 4.89 7.87
C PHE A 120 3.02 4.08 8.77
N TYR A 121 3.97 4.78 9.35
CA TYR A 121 4.89 4.25 10.36
C TYR A 121 5.62 5.37 11.08
N ARG A 122 6.26 5.06 12.21
CA ARG A 122 7.00 6.03 13.04
C ARG A 122 8.29 6.56 12.40
N CYS A 123 8.82 5.90 11.38
CA CYS A 123 10.06 6.32 10.72
C CYS A 123 10.04 5.93 9.23
N PRO A 124 10.02 6.91 8.31
CA PRO A 124 9.94 6.65 6.88
C PRO A 124 11.16 5.90 6.36
N ARG A 125 12.37 6.22 6.83
CA ARG A 125 13.60 5.56 6.38
C ARG A 125 13.66 4.10 6.79
N VAL A 126 13.25 3.76 8.01
CA VAL A 126 13.20 2.36 8.46
C VAL A 126 12.21 1.56 7.61
N MET A 127 11.01 2.10 7.37
CA MET A 127 10.02 1.43 6.53
C MET A 127 10.46 1.39 5.06
N GLY A 128 10.97 2.51 4.53
CA GLY A 128 11.43 2.61 3.14
C GLY A 128 12.60 1.66 2.85
N GLN A 129 13.59 1.58 3.73
CA GLN A 129 14.71 0.64 3.55
C GLN A 129 14.22 -0.81 3.54
N ARG A 130 13.34 -1.17 4.47
CA ARG A 130 12.78 -2.53 4.52
C ARG A 130 11.92 -2.86 3.31
N LEU A 131 11.11 -1.90 2.82
CA LEU A 131 10.35 -2.05 1.59
C LEU A 131 11.27 -2.24 0.39
N LEU A 132 12.34 -1.45 0.30
CA LEU A 132 13.33 -1.56 -0.77
C LEU A 132 14.02 -2.94 -0.74
N ASP A 133 14.52 -3.36 0.41
CA ASP A 133 15.22 -4.64 0.56
C ASP A 133 14.32 -5.82 0.19
N TYR A 134 13.06 -5.81 0.65
CA TYR A 134 12.10 -6.88 0.36
C TYR A 134 11.69 -6.86 -1.11
N ALA A 135 11.39 -5.71 -1.68
CA ALA A 135 11.01 -5.58 -3.08
C ALA A 135 12.14 -6.03 -4.02
N LEU A 136 13.38 -5.60 -3.76
CA LEU A 136 14.54 -6.04 -4.54
C LEU A 136 14.78 -7.53 -4.41
N SER A 137 14.71 -8.08 -3.19
CA SER A 137 14.85 -9.50 -2.93
C SER A 137 13.82 -10.35 -3.69
N ILE A 138 12.55 -9.90 -3.73
CA ILE A 138 11.47 -10.58 -4.45
C ILE A 138 11.66 -10.46 -5.97
N ARG A 139 12.06 -9.28 -6.46
CA ARG A 139 12.25 -9.01 -7.88
C ARG A 139 13.43 -9.79 -8.47
N ASP A 140 14.57 -9.75 -7.77
CA ASP A 140 15.85 -10.22 -8.33
C ASP A 140 16.07 -11.72 -8.11
N ASP A 141 15.42 -12.31 -7.11
CA ASP A 141 15.48 -13.74 -6.80
C ASP A 141 14.13 -14.22 -6.24
N PRO A 142 13.06 -14.29 -7.07
CA PRO A 142 11.74 -14.68 -6.60
C PRO A 142 11.74 -16.14 -6.10
N PRO A 143 11.03 -16.45 -5.00
CA PRO A 143 10.79 -17.82 -4.58
C PRO A 143 10.13 -18.65 -5.69
N ALA A 144 10.43 -19.94 -5.75
CA ALA A 144 9.97 -20.82 -6.84
C ALA A 144 8.46 -20.71 -7.16
N PRO A 145 7.54 -20.62 -6.18
CA PRO A 145 6.11 -20.45 -6.46
C PRO A 145 5.76 -19.12 -7.16
N LEU A 146 6.66 -18.13 -7.16
CA LEU A 146 6.42 -16.82 -7.78
C LEU A 146 6.94 -16.73 -9.22
N VAL A 147 7.69 -17.70 -9.72
CA VAL A 147 8.33 -17.63 -11.04
C VAL A 147 7.33 -17.37 -12.18
N CYS A 148 6.09 -17.86 -12.05
CA CYS A 148 5.02 -17.63 -13.02
C CYS A 148 4.15 -16.42 -12.73
N GLN A 149 4.44 -15.64 -11.67
CA GLN A 149 3.66 -14.47 -11.28
C GLN A 149 4.24 -13.18 -11.86
N SER A 150 3.38 -12.32 -12.41
CA SER A 150 3.79 -10.96 -12.74
C SER A 150 3.96 -10.14 -11.48
N LEU A 151 5.10 -9.47 -11.34
CA LEU A 151 5.37 -8.50 -10.28
C LEU A 151 5.08 -7.05 -10.72
N ASP A 152 4.90 -6.81 -12.01
CA ASP A 152 4.47 -5.53 -12.55
C ASP A 152 2.95 -5.55 -12.79
N PRO A 153 2.18 -4.64 -12.22
CA PRO A 153 2.53 -3.46 -11.36
C PRO A 153 2.48 -3.76 -9.85
N TRP A 154 2.58 -5.00 -9.40
CA TRP A 154 2.18 -5.46 -8.07
C TRP A 154 3.29 -5.49 -7.01
N LEU A 155 4.56 -5.29 -7.38
CA LEU A 155 5.71 -5.52 -6.49
C LEU A 155 5.65 -4.74 -5.17
N ASP A 156 5.23 -3.47 -5.20
CA ASP A 156 5.03 -2.66 -4.00
C ASP A 156 3.95 -3.26 -3.07
N GLN A 157 2.85 -3.75 -3.64
CA GLN A 157 1.76 -4.37 -2.90
C GLN A 157 2.07 -5.80 -2.44
N VAL A 158 3.00 -6.49 -3.10
CA VAL A 158 3.51 -7.81 -2.66
C VAL A 158 4.46 -7.66 -1.48
N ALA A 159 5.35 -6.67 -1.51
CA ALA A 159 6.30 -6.42 -0.44
C ALA A 159 5.65 -5.79 0.81
N LEU A 160 4.66 -4.91 0.64
CA LEU A 160 4.06 -4.10 1.71
C LEU A 160 3.49 -4.93 2.88
N PRO A 161 2.69 -6.00 2.69
CA PRO A 161 2.17 -6.80 3.80
C PRO A 161 3.28 -7.49 4.60
N LEU A 162 4.34 -7.93 3.93
CA LEU A 162 5.50 -8.56 4.59
C LEU A 162 6.26 -7.55 5.46
N VAL A 163 6.45 -6.34 4.94
CA VAL A 163 7.09 -5.25 5.69
C VAL A 163 6.23 -4.83 6.89
N ILE A 164 4.93 -4.62 6.70
CA ILE A 164 4.01 -4.29 7.79
C ILE A 164 4.08 -5.36 8.89
N ARG A 165 4.03 -6.64 8.53
CA ARG A 165 4.19 -7.74 9.50
C ARG A 165 5.53 -7.72 10.20
N SER A 166 6.61 -7.50 9.49
CA SER A 166 7.96 -7.44 10.07
C SER A 166 8.16 -6.26 11.04
N LEU A 167 7.31 -5.23 10.94
CA LEU A 167 7.28 -4.06 11.80
C LEU A 167 6.24 -4.17 12.94
N GLY A 168 5.61 -5.33 13.11
CA GLY A 168 4.62 -5.57 14.17
C GLY A 168 3.21 -5.08 13.85
N GLY A 169 2.96 -4.68 12.60
CA GLY A 169 1.67 -4.20 12.11
C GLY A 169 0.74 -5.30 11.59
N GLY A 170 -0.41 -4.88 11.07
CA GLY A 170 -1.42 -5.78 10.49
C GLY A 170 -2.71 -5.05 10.10
N LYS A 171 -3.75 -5.80 9.74
CA LYS A 171 -5.00 -5.22 9.20
C LYS A 171 -5.92 -4.57 10.25
N ARG A 172 -5.72 -4.82 11.54
CA ARG A 172 -6.63 -4.38 12.62
C ARG A 172 -6.08 -3.21 13.46
N THR A 173 -5.13 -2.44 12.94
CA THR A 173 -4.54 -1.31 13.65
C THR A 173 -5.35 -0.02 13.49
N LEU A 174 -6.20 0.07 12.47
CA LEU A 174 -7.19 1.14 12.29
C LEU A 174 -8.59 0.55 12.11
N PRO A 175 -9.66 1.29 12.44
CA PRO A 175 -11.01 0.93 12.05
C PRO A 175 -11.12 0.77 10.53
N GLU A 176 -11.78 -0.29 10.09
CA GLU A 176 -12.02 -0.56 8.69
C GLU A 176 -12.83 0.58 8.04
N GLY A 177 -12.47 0.97 6.83
CA GLY A 177 -13.13 2.03 6.08
C GLY A 177 -12.78 3.46 6.54
N LEU A 178 -12.00 3.65 7.61
CA LEU A 178 -11.68 4.99 8.10
C LEU A 178 -10.86 5.77 7.08
N LEU A 179 -9.72 5.23 6.62
CA LEU A 179 -8.89 5.83 5.58
C LEU A 179 -9.18 5.28 4.16
N ASP A 180 -10.08 4.33 4.04
CA ASP A 180 -10.57 3.77 2.76
C ASP A 180 -11.99 4.26 2.43
N GLY A 181 -12.39 5.47 2.89
CA GLY A 181 -13.71 6.03 2.62
C GLY A 181 -14.10 7.22 3.48
N ALA A 182 -14.11 7.08 4.82
CA ALA A 182 -14.68 8.10 5.70
C ALA A 182 -13.83 9.39 5.81
N VAL A 183 -12.49 9.26 5.88
CA VAL A 183 -11.54 10.39 6.07
C VAL A 183 -10.69 10.62 4.83
N SER A 184 -10.42 9.60 4.04
CA SER A 184 -9.74 9.70 2.76
C SER A 184 -10.31 8.73 1.75
N CYS A 185 -10.16 9.03 0.47
CA CYS A 185 -10.60 8.20 -0.64
C CYS A 185 -9.51 8.14 -1.71
N HIS A 186 -8.90 6.98 -1.89
CA HIS A 186 -8.01 6.68 -2.99
C HIS A 186 -8.85 6.28 -4.22
N TYR A 187 -9.20 7.25 -5.08
CA TYR A 187 -10.16 7.07 -6.15
C TYR A 187 -9.59 6.42 -7.42
N ARG A 188 -8.27 6.42 -7.61
CA ARG A 188 -7.48 5.83 -8.71
C ARG A 188 -7.78 6.38 -10.10
N LEU A 189 -9.04 6.38 -10.51
CA LEU A 189 -9.47 6.87 -11.83
C LEU A 189 -10.71 7.75 -11.66
N LEU A 190 -10.70 8.95 -12.22
CA LEU A 190 -11.82 9.90 -12.14
C LEU A 190 -13.17 9.32 -12.57
N PRO A 191 -13.29 8.54 -13.67
CA PRO A 191 -14.56 7.90 -14.02
C PRO A 191 -15.09 6.93 -12.95
N LEU A 192 -14.21 6.25 -12.22
CA LEU A 192 -14.59 5.36 -11.14
C LEU A 192 -15.04 6.13 -9.90
N LEU A 193 -14.45 7.30 -9.64
CA LEU A 193 -14.87 8.17 -8.55
C LEU A 193 -16.35 8.51 -8.68
N TYR A 194 -16.77 9.06 -9.83
CA TYR A 194 -18.17 9.41 -10.06
C TYR A 194 -19.13 8.22 -10.09
N ALA A 195 -18.64 7.03 -10.41
CA ALA A 195 -19.47 5.82 -10.51
C ALA A 195 -19.62 5.04 -9.19
N ARG A 196 -18.68 5.18 -8.26
CA ARG A 196 -18.56 4.28 -7.11
C ARG A 196 -18.48 4.96 -5.75
N GLU A 197 -17.96 6.21 -5.72
CA GLU A 197 -17.70 6.88 -4.46
C GLU A 197 -18.96 7.60 -3.96
N SER A 198 -18.93 7.98 -2.67
CA SER A 198 -20.04 8.72 -2.07
C SER A 198 -20.14 10.15 -2.60
N ASP A 199 -21.33 10.76 -2.50
CA ASP A 199 -21.57 12.16 -2.85
C ASP A 199 -20.56 13.09 -2.17
N ARG A 200 -20.17 12.81 -0.93
CA ARG A 200 -19.17 13.60 -0.21
C ARG A 200 -17.80 13.59 -0.91
N VAL A 201 -17.38 12.46 -1.46
CA VAL A 201 -16.11 12.36 -2.21
C VAL A 201 -16.19 13.17 -3.49
N VAL A 202 -17.33 13.11 -4.19
CA VAL A 202 -17.59 13.89 -5.41
C VAL A 202 -17.59 15.39 -5.09
N GLU A 203 -18.30 15.83 -4.05
CA GLU A 203 -18.31 17.22 -3.58
C GLU A 203 -16.89 17.73 -3.31
N VAL A 204 -16.08 16.99 -2.56
CA VAL A 204 -14.69 17.38 -2.26
C VAL A 204 -13.86 17.50 -3.53
N LEU A 205 -14.00 16.56 -4.49
CA LEU A 205 -13.31 16.67 -5.77
C LEU A 205 -13.71 17.97 -6.49
N GLU A 206 -15.00 18.25 -6.58
CA GLU A 206 -15.50 19.44 -7.26
C GLU A 206 -15.06 20.73 -6.56
N GLU A 207 -15.09 20.79 -5.23
CA GLU A 207 -14.58 21.90 -4.43
C GLU A 207 -13.09 22.18 -4.70
N VAL A 208 -12.22 21.17 -4.75
CA VAL A 208 -10.77 21.37 -4.93
C VAL A 208 -10.40 21.63 -6.39
N THR A 209 -11.22 21.21 -7.35
CA THR A 209 -10.98 21.43 -8.79
C THR A 209 -11.63 22.70 -9.33
N ALA A 210 -12.72 23.18 -8.74
CA ALA A 210 -13.47 24.37 -9.19
C ALA A 210 -12.59 25.62 -9.47
N PRO A 211 -11.59 25.97 -8.63
CA PRO A 211 -10.72 27.11 -8.88
C PRO A 211 -9.88 27.00 -10.17
N ASN A 212 -9.76 25.81 -10.73
CA ASN A 212 -8.94 25.53 -11.91
C ASN A 212 -9.75 25.42 -13.22
N TRP A 213 -11.09 25.44 -13.14
CA TRP A 213 -11.96 25.32 -14.33
C TRP A 213 -12.01 26.59 -15.20
N ILE A 214 -11.46 27.70 -14.70
CA ILE A 214 -11.47 29.01 -15.37
C ILE A 214 -10.11 29.31 -16.04
N LYS A 215 -9.24 28.35 -16.11
CA LYS A 215 -7.98 28.41 -16.85
C LYS A 215 -8.05 27.50 -18.07
#